data_93f38975dbe7894fa6b8dfd412459550
#
_entry.id   93f38975dbe7894fa6b8dfd412459550
#
_cell.length_a   1.000
_cell.length_b   1.000
_cell.length_c   1.000
_cell.angle_alpha   90.00
_cell.angle_beta   90.00
_cell.angle_gamma   90.00
#
_symmetry.space_group_name_H-M   'P 1'
#
loop_
_entity.id
_entity.type
_entity.pdbx_description
1 polymer ?
#
loop_
_entity_poly.entity_id
_entity_poly.type
_entity_poly.pdbx_seq_one_letter_code
_entity_poly.pdbx_strand_id
1 'polypeptide(L)'
;MLNTTSVAAATSRAVPSQTRPRSISGGADGLLAGLQPGQIYVDMSTVSPQASRRLAERVRERGACMLDAPVSGSIPQAESGTLAIMVGGEHRAFAAIDPLLRELGRTVTYIGPSGQGLVLKLAINISLAVQTLAFSEGLLLAERAGVDPETAAEVMSTSSIGSPMLKARTPLLLHLPEHAWFDVELMQKDIRLARQVGDELEIPLPSAAVADHVLASARDLGYGHRDLASLHNVLAEIGVGGVAP
;
A
#
# COMPACT_ATOMS: atom_id res chain seq x y z
N MET A 1 -23.77 -27.62 10.60
CA MET A 1 -24.44 -26.72 9.64
C MET A 1 -23.82 -25.36 9.80
N LEU A 2 -22.96 -24.95 8.86
CA LEU A 2 -22.34 -23.62 8.87
C LEU A 2 -23.37 -22.63 8.30
N ASN A 3 -23.85 -21.76 9.17
CA ASN A 3 -24.77 -20.68 8.82
C ASN A 3 -24.03 -19.65 7.96
N THR A 4 -24.72 -19.16 6.97
CA THR A 4 -24.35 -18.19 5.94
C THR A 4 -23.32 -17.17 6.43
N THR A 5 -22.08 -17.26 5.89
CA THR A 5 -21.03 -16.28 6.13
C THR A 5 -21.37 -15.02 5.33
N SER A 6 -21.83 -13.97 5.98
CA SER A 6 -21.97 -12.67 5.32
C SER A 6 -20.60 -11.97 5.35
N VAL A 7 -20.04 -11.73 4.15
CA VAL A 7 -18.81 -10.99 3.97
C VAL A 7 -19.17 -9.54 3.69
N ALA A 8 -18.78 -8.64 4.58
CA ALA A 8 -18.84 -7.21 4.33
C ALA A 8 -17.44 -6.72 3.92
N ALA A 9 -17.27 -6.43 2.63
CA ALA A 9 -16.08 -5.77 2.13
C ALA A 9 -16.27 -4.25 2.22
N ALA A 10 -15.52 -3.58 3.10
CA ALA A 10 -15.48 -2.13 3.12
C ALA A 10 -14.29 -1.65 2.29
N THR A 11 -14.54 -1.18 1.07
CA THR A 11 -13.55 -0.44 0.28
C THR A 11 -13.53 1.01 0.77
N SER A 12 -12.42 1.46 1.37
CA SER A 12 -12.27 2.87 1.72
C SER A 12 -12.01 3.66 0.43
N ARG A 13 -13.01 4.40 -0.05
CA ARG A 13 -12.76 5.55 -0.91
C ARG A 13 -11.98 6.58 -0.08
N ALA A 14 -10.91 7.12 -0.62
CA ALA A 14 -10.22 8.26 -0.05
C ALA A 14 -11.24 9.40 0.16
N VAL A 15 -11.52 9.75 1.41
CA VAL A 15 -12.37 10.88 1.77
C VAL A 15 -11.45 12.09 1.97
N PRO A 16 -11.77 13.28 1.40
CA PRO A 16 -10.95 14.48 1.58
C PRO A 16 -10.75 14.84 3.06
N SER A 17 -9.56 15.32 3.40
CA SER A 17 -8.97 15.45 4.73
C SER A 17 -9.61 16.49 5.68
N GLN A 18 -10.80 16.99 5.44
CA GLN A 18 -11.41 18.04 6.29
C GLN A 18 -12.49 17.57 7.27
N THR A 19 -12.87 16.32 7.25
CA THR A 19 -13.69 15.73 8.31
C THR A 19 -12.94 14.52 8.86
N ARG A 20 -12.64 14.50 10.17
CA ARG A 20 -12.14 13.29 10.83
C ARG A 20 -13.06 12.15 10.43
N PRO A 21 -12.59 11.12 9.71
CA PRO A 21 -13.46 10.02 9.35
C PRO A 21 -13.99 9.43 10.66
N ARG A 22 -15.30 9.41 10.85
CA ARG A 22 -15.92 8.47 11.79
C ARG A 22 -15.34 7.13 11.40
N SER A 23 -14.56 6.52 12.28
CA SER A 23 -13.93 5.24 11.96
C SER A 23 -15.05 4.30 11.50
N ILE A 24 -14.94 3.73 10.30
CA ILE A 24 -15.92 2.80 9.74
C ILE A 24 -16.21 1.68 10.76
N SER A 25 -15.22 1.32 11.57
CA SER A 25 -15.30 0.29 12.58
C SER A 25 -15.90 0.75 13.91
N GLY A 26 -15.88 2.06 14.25
CA GLY A 26 -16.29 2.56 15.58
C GLY A 26 -17.52 3.45 15.55
N GLY A 27 -18.26 3.54 16.67
CA GLY A 27 -19.48 4.31 16.82
C GLY A 27 -20.74 3.44 16.86
N ALA A 28 -21.89 4.06 17.18
CA ALA A 28 -23.17 3.34 17.29
C ALA A 28 -23.61 2.69 15.98
N ASP A 29 -23.21 3.29 14.85
CA ASP A 29 -23.55 2.83 13.49
C ASP A 29 -22.32 2.19 12.77
N GLY A 30 -21.24 1.89 13.51
CA GLY A 30 -20.04 1.28 12.96
C GLY A 30 -20.15 -0.23 12.81
N LEU A 31 -19.26 -0.82 12.00
CA LEU A 31 -19.19 -2.27 11.77
C LEU A 31 -19.21 -3.09 13.06
N LEU A 32 -18.50 -2.64 14.11
CA LEU A 32 -18.46 -3.32 15.41
C LEU A 32 -19.83 -3.44 16.06
N ALA A 33 -20.73 -2.48 15.86
CA ALA A 33 -22.07 -2.54 16.43
C ALA A 33 -22.95 -3.61 15.78
N GLY A 34 -22.72 -3.89 14.50
CA GLY A 34 -23.46 -4.90 13.73
C GLY A 34 -22.87 -6.31 13.76
N LEU A 35 -21.65 -6.48 14.29
CA LEU A 35 -21.00 -7.80 14.33
C LEU A 35 -21.71 -8.78 15.26
N GLN A 36 -21.91 -10.00 14.75
CA GLN A 36 -22.52 -11.12 15.47
C GLN A 36 -21.46 -12.20 15.76
N PRO A 37 -21.66 -12.99 16.82
CA PRO A 37 -20.79 -14.14 17.10
C PRO A 37 -20.68 -15.09 15.90
N GLY A 38 -19.47 -15.57 15.66
CA GLY A 38 -19.16 -16.48 14.54
C GLY A 38 -18.92 -15.82 13.19
N GLN A 39 -19.09 -14.50 13.06
CA GLN A 39 -18.74 -13.79 11.84
C GLN A 39 -17.23 -13.59 11.70
N ILE A 40 -16.78 -13.46 10.45
CA ILE A 40 -15.39 -13.11 10.11
C ILE A 40 -15.39 -11.74 9.45
N TYR A 41 -14.70 -10.78 10.07
CA TYR A 41 -14.43 -9.46 9.50
C TYR A 41 -13.06 -9.47 8.82
N VAL A 42 -13.02 -9.08 7.56
CA VAL A 42 -11.78 -8.99 6.78
C VAL A 42 -11.50 -7.53 6.47
N ASP A 43 -10.37 -7.02 6.96
CA ASP A 43 -9.89 -5.67 6.63
C ASP A 43 -8.77 -5.76 5.58
N MET A 44 -9.04 -5.28 4.39
CA MET A 44 -8.09 -5.25 3.28
C MET A 44 -7.35 -3.90 3.16
N SER A 45 -7.58 -2.98 4.10
CA SER A 45 -6.94 -1.67 4.14
C SER A 45 -5.48 -1.77 4.56
N THR A 46 -4.66 -0.78 4.19
CA THR A 46 -3.32 -0.59 4.75
C THR A 46 -3.37 0.45 5.86
N VAL A 47 -3.29 -0.03 7.09
CA VAL A 47 -3.37 0.76 8.32
C VAL A 47 -2.23 0.36 9.29
N SER A 48 -2.15 1.04 10.44
CA SER A 48 -1.19 0.65 11.49
C SER A 48 -1.45 -0.79 11.97
N PRO A 49 -0.43 -1.67 12.00
CA PRO A 49 -0.57 -3.02 12.55
C PRO A 49 -1.06 -3.04 14.00
N GLN A 50 -0.64 -2.06 14.81
CA GLN A 50 -1.12 -1.92 16.19
C GLN A 50 -2.61 -1.54 16.25
N ALA A 51 -3.05 -0.61 15.39
CA ALA A 51 -4.46 -0.23 15.33
C ALA A 51 -5.33 -1.41 14.88
N SER A 52 -4.84 -2.20 13.92
CA SER A 52 -5.49 -3.42 13.47
C SER A 52 -5.60 -4.46 14.59
N ARG A 53 -4.53 -4.70 15.35
CA ARG A 53 -4.55 -5.61 16.52
C ARG A 53 -5.56 -5.18 17.57
N ARG A 54 -5.60 -3.89 17.92
CA ARG A 54 -6.61 -3.36 18.86
C ARG A 54 -8.04 -3.54 18.33
N LEU A 55 -8.25 -3.37 17.03
CA LEU A 55 -9.54 -3.61 16.41
C LEU A 55 -9.91 -5.10 16.46
N ALA A 56 -8.96 -6.00 16.18
CA ALA A 56 -9.17 -7.44 16.25
C ALA A 56 -9.58 -7.91 17.67
N GLU A 57 -9.01 -7.31 18.72
CA GLU A 57 -9.42 -7.58 20.09
C GLU A 57 -10.88 -7.19 20.33
N ARG A 58 -11.30 -6.01 19.89
CA ARG A 58 -12.68 -5.54 19.99
C ARG A 58 -13.66 -6.39 19.18
N VAL A 59 -13.24 -6.89 18.02
CA VAL A 59 -14.02 -7.84 17.22
C VAL A 59 -14.19 -9.16 17.96
N ARG A 60 -13.13 -9.65 18.60
CA ARG A 60 -13.17 -10.88 19.41
C ARG A 60 -14.09 -10.75 20.62
N GLU A 61 -14.15 -9.59 21.27
CA GLU A 61 -15.09 -9.31 22.35
C GLU A 61 -16.57 -9.43 21.92
N ARG A 62 -16.84 -9.31 20.60
CA ARG A 62 -18.16 -9.55 20.02
C ARG A 62 -18.40 -11.02 19.60
N GLY A 63 -17.46 -11.92 19.92
CA GLY A 63 -17.53 -13.33 19.49
C GLY A 63 -17.26 -13.55 18.00
N ALA A 64 -16.73 -12.55 17.30
CA ALA A 64 -16.35 -12.60 15.90
C ALA A 64 -14.83 -12.74 15.74
N CYS A 65 -14.35 -13.07 14.54
CA CYS A 65 -12.93 -13.09 14.19
C CYS A 65 -12.59 -11.92 13.25
N MET A 66 -11.37 -11.40 13.32
CA MET A 66 -10.85 -10.43 12.36
C MET A 66 -9.60 -10.96 11.67
N LEU A 67 -9.51 -10.70 10.38
CA LEU A 67 -8.32 -10.91 9.56
C LEU A 67 -7.88 -9.58 8.97
N ASP A 68 -6.60 -9.25 9.07
CA ASP A 68 -5.95 -8.23 8.26
C ASP A 68 -5.49 -8.89 6.96
N ALA A 69 -5.99 -8.42 5.84
CA ALA A 69 -5.75 -9.01 4.53
C ALA A 69 -5.36 -7.96 3.48
N PRO A 70 -4.32 -7.14 3.74
CA PRO A 70 -3.87 -6.15 2.77
C PRO A 70 -3.42 -6.80 1.48
N VAL A 71 -3.48 -6.02 0.39
CA VAL A 71 -3.24 -6.51 -0.96
C VAL A 71 -2.01 -5.87 -1.58
N SER A 72 -1.36 -6.58 -2.47
CA SER A 72 -0.36 -6.08 -3.40
C SER A 72 -0.84 -6.30 -4.83
N GLY A 73 -0.72 -5.26 -5.62
CA GLY A 73 -1.29 -5.09 -6.95
C GLY A 73 -1.91 -3.71 -7.05
N SER A 74 -2.32 -3.33 -8.24
CA SER A 74 -2.97 -2.06 -8.52
C SER A 74 -4.29 -2.29 -9.27
N ILE A 75 -4.83 -1.26 -9.91
CA ILE A 75 -6.10 -1.33 -10.64
C ILE A 75 -6.14 -2.52 -11.62
N PRO A 76 -5.12 -2.75 -12.49
CA PRO A 76 -5.17 -3.88 -13.42
C PRO A 76 -5.25 -5.24 -12.74
N GLN A 77 -4.55 -5.42 -11.60
CA GLN A 77 -4.60 -6.68 -10.84
C GLN A 77 -5.93 -6.85 -10.10
N ALA A 78 -6.55 -5.76 -9.64
CA ALA A 78 -7.87 -5.80 -9.01
C ALA A 78 -8.96 -6.18 -10.03
N GLU A 79 -8.92 -5.58 -11.22
CA GLU A 79 -9.87 -5.86 -12.31
C GLU A 79 -9.75 -7.29 -12.85
N SER A 80 -8.53 -7.82 -12.90
CA SER A 80 -8.26 -9.19 -13.39
C SER A 80 -8.33 -10.27 -12.32
N GLY A 81 -8.63 -9.94 -11.05
CA GLY A 81 -8.64 -10.90 -9.94
C GLY A 81 -7.27 -11.52 -9.65
N THR A 82 -6.18 -10.78 -9.90
CA THR A 82 -4.80 -11.28 -9.76
C THR A 82 -4.02 -10.63 -8.63
N LEU A 83 -4.70 -10.05 -7.65
CA LEU A 83 -4.07 -9.48 -6.47
C LEU A 83 -3.26 -10.54 -5.69
N ALA A 84 -2.20 -10.10 -5.01
CA ALA A 84 -1.56 -10.88 -3.97
C ALA A 84 -2.11 -10.42 -2.61
N ILE A 85 -2.68 -11.34 -1.84
CA ILE A 85 -3.36 -11.09 -0.57
C ILE A 85 -2.53 -11.70 0.56
N MET A 86 -2.17 -10.88 1.54
CA MET A 86 -1.36 -11.29 2.70
C MET A 86 -2.23 -11.31 3.94
N VAL A 87 -2.50 -12.49 4.50
CA VAL A 87 -3.50 -12.65 5.56
C VAL A 87 -2.85 -12.85 6.91
N GLY A 88 -3.15 -11.95 7.86
CA GLY A 88 -2.85 -12.07 9.28
C GLY A 88 -4.12 -12.32 10.10
N GLY A 89 -4.00 -13.11 11.17
CA GLY A 89 -5.10 -13.41 12.08
C GLY A 89 -5.17 -14.86 12.50
N GLU A 90 -6.34 -15.31 12.94
CA GLU A 90 -6.53 -16.71 13.35
C GLU A 90 -6.54 -17.63 12.13
N HIS A 91 -5.68 -18.66 12.12
CA HIS A 91 -5.57 -19.60 11.00
C HIS A 91 -6.89 -20.30 10.68
N ARG A 92 -7.72 -20.61 11.69
CA ARG A 92 -9.04 -21.23 11.47
C ARG A 92 -9.97 -20.30 10.69
N ALA A 93 -9.95 -19.00 11.02
CA ALA A 93 -10.76 -18.01 10.29
C ALA A 93 -10.25 -17.85 8.85
N PHE A 94 -8.92 -17.82 8.65
CA PHE A 94 -8.31 -17.81 7.33
C PHE A 94 -8.75 -19.03 6.51
N ALA A 95 -8.61 -20.25 7.04
CA ALA A 95 -8.97 -21.47 6.32
C ALA A 95 -10.45 -21.51 5.90
N ALA A 96 -11.34 -20.89 6.68
CA ALA A 96 -12.77 -20.83 6.36
C ALA A 96 -13.09 -19.93 5.16
N ILE A 97 -12.28 -18.89 4.91
CA ILE A 97 -12.52 -17.90 3.84
C ILE A 97 -11.49 -17.93 2.72
N ASP A 98 -10.43 -18.77 2.80
CA ASP A 98 -9.42 -18.89 1.75
C ASP A 98 -10.01 -19.12 0.35
N PRO A 99 -11.05 -19.98 0.16
CA PRO A 99 -11.68 -20.11 -1.15
C PRO A 99 -12.27 -18.82 -1.70
N LEU A 100 -12.85 -17.97 -0.83
CA LEU A 100 -13.41 -16.67 -1.23
C LEU A 100 -12.31 -15.66 -1.56
N LEU A 101 -11.22 -15.64 -0.79
CA LEU A 101 -10.10 -14.73 -1.07
C LEU A 101 -9.43 -15.07 -2.40
N ARG A 102 -9.42 -16.34 -2.82
CA ARG A 102 -8.89 -16.79 -4.11
C ARG A 102 -9.72 -16.35 -5.32
N GLU A 103 -10.96 -15.92 -5.12
CA GLU A 103 -11.76 -15.27 -6.17
C GLU A 103 -11.29 -13.81 -6.41
N LEU A 104 -10.65 -13.20 -5.42
CA LEU A 104 -10.16 -11.81 -5.47
C LEU A 104 -8.68 -11.71 -5.86
N GLY A 105 -7.90 -12.77 -5.64
CA GLY A 105 -6.47 -12.74 -5.86
C GLY A 105 -5.88 -14.09 -6.26
N ARG A 106 -4.89 -14.02 -7.16
CA ARG A 106 -4.17 -15.21 -7.63
C ARG A 106 -3.33 -15.85 -6.51
N THR A 107 -2.77 -15.04 -5.65
CA THR A 107 -1.90 -15.50 -4.56
C THR A 107 -2.50 -15.08 -3.23
N VAL A 108 -2.92 -16.05 -2.43
CA VAL A 108 -3.41 -15.81 -1.07
C VAL A 108 -2.49 -16.53 -0.11
N THR A 109 -1.85 -15.78 0.77
CA THR A 109 -0.84 -16.34 1.68
C THR A 109 -1.18 -16.00 3.13
N TYR A 110 -1.27 -17.03 3.97
CA TYR A 110 -1.32 -16.84 5.41
C TYR A 110 0.07 -16.47 5.93
N ILE A 111 0.18 -15.30 6.57
CA ILE A 111 1.44 -14.75 7.04
C ILE A 111 1.69 -15.10 8.52
N GLY A 112 0.60 -15.10 9.33
CA GLY A 112 0.72 -15.39 10.76
C GLY A 112 -0.35 -14.69 11.60
N PRO A 113 -0.10 -14.43 12.89
CA PRO A 113 -1.03 -13.72 13.78
C PRO A 113 -1.45 -12.35 13.28
N SER A 114 -2.51 -11.79 13.90
CA SER A 114 -3.08 -10.49 13.56
C SER A 114 -2.02 -9.38 13.48
N GLY A 115 -2.09 -8.59 12.40
CA GLY A 115 -1.18 -7.51 12.07
C GLY A 115 0.06 -7.92 11.27
N GLN A 116 0.35 -9.23 11.08
CA GLN A 116 1.53 -9.66 10.31
C GLN A 116 1.32 -9.50 8.80
N GLY A 117 0.10 -9.64 8.30
CA GLY A 117 -0.22 -9.29 6.90
C GLY A 117 0.11 -7.83 6.61
N LEU A 118 -0.27 -6.94 7.53
CA LEU A 118 0.04 -5.50 7.44
C LEU A 118 1.54 -5.20 7.51
N VAL A 119 2.27 -5.84 8.41
CA VAL A 119 3.74 -5.66 8.50
C VAL A 119 4.40 -6.04 7.18
N LEU A 120 4.02 -7.17 6.59
CA LEU A 120 4.56 -7.59 5.29
C LEU A 120 4.16 -6.62 4.17
N LYS A 121 2.92 -6.12 4.18
CA LYS A 121 2.47 -5.09 3.23
C LYS A 121 3.32 -3.82 3.32
N LEU A 122 3.62 -3.35 4.52
CA LEU A 122 4.47 -2.17 4.72
C LEU A 122 5.90 -2.41 4.23
N ALA A 123 6.47 -3.60 4.45
CA ALA A 123 7.78 -3.98 3.91
C ALA A 123 7.79 -3.97 2.37
N ILE A 124 6.73 -4.47 1.72
CA ILE A 124 6.57 -4.40 0.26
C ILE A 124 6.51 -2.94 -0.20
N ASN A 125 5.78 -2.08 0.51
CA ASN A 125 5.62 -0.68 0.12
C ASN A 125 6.90 0.15 0.32
N ILE A 126 7.78 -0.20 1.29
CA ILE A 126 9.15 0.36 1.34
C ILE A 126 9.88 0.04 0.03
N SER A 127 9.88 -1.23 -0.39
CA SER A 127 10.54 -1.63 -1.64
C SER A 127 9.95 -0.94 -2.86
N LEU A 128 8.63 -0.78 -2.91
CA LEU A 128 7.94 -0.07 -4.00
C LEU A 128 8.38 1.40 -4.09
N ALA A 129 8.36 2.13 -2.97
CA ALA A 129 8.73 3.53 -2.92
C ALA A 129 10.20 3.75 -3.30
N VAL A 130 11.11 2.98 -2.68
CA VAL A 130 12.55 3.11 -2.89
C VAL A 130 12.96 2.72 -4.31
N GLN A 131 12.39 1.65 -4.88
CA GLN A 131 12.66 1.28 -6.27
C GLN A 131 12.16 2.34 -7.25
N THR A 132 10.97 2.91 -7.03
CA THR A 132 10.43 3.97 -7.89
C THR A 132 11.30 5.23 -7.79
N LEU A 133 11.73 5.60 -6.59
CA LEU A 133 12.61 6.75 -6.38
C LEU A 133 13.96 6.55 -7.08
N ALA A 134 14.65 5.43 -6.82
CA ALA A 134 15.94 5.13 -7.42
C ALA A 134 15.87 5.03 -8.95
N PHE A 135 14.80 4.47 -9.50
CA PHE A 135 14.58 4.41 -10.94
C PHE A 135 14.37 5.80 -11.52
N SER A 136 13.60 6.67 -10.85
CA SER A 136 13.38 8.06 -11.26
C SER A 136 14.67 8.88 -11.25
N GLU A 137 15.52 8.71 -10.23
CA GLU A 137 16.85 9.35 -10.16
C GLU A 137 17.75 8.89 -11.31
N GLY A 138 17.81 7.58 -11.57
CA GLY A 138 18.61 7.02 -12.66
C GLY A 138 18.14 7.47 -14.05
N LEU A 139 16.82 7.53 -14.26
CA LEU A 139 16.23 8.01 -15.51
C LEU A 139 16.55 9.50 -15.72
N LEU A 140 16.35 10.33 -14.71
CA LEU A 140 16.67 11.77 -14.78
C LEU A 140 18.16 12.00 -15.02
N LEU A 141 19.06 11.21 -14.41
CA LEU A 141 20.50 11.27 -14.67
C LEU A 141 20.81 10.99 -16.14
N ALA A 142 20.21 9.94 -16.72
CA ALA A 142 20.39 9.57 -18.11
C ALA A 142 19.89 10.68 -19.06
N GLU A 143 18.70 11.21 -18.82
CA GLU A 143 18.10 12.31 -19.59
C GLU A 143 18.99 13.56 -19.58
N ARG A 144 19.49 13.96 -18.40
CA ARG A 144 20.38 15.12 -18.26
C ARG A 144 21.73 14.92 -18.93
N ALA A 145 22.16 13.66 -19.09
CA ALA A 145 23.36 13.29 -19.84
C ALA A 145 23.12 13.20 -21.35
N GLY A 146 21.90 13.43 -21.84
CA GLY A 146 21.55 13.43 -23.25
C GLY A 146 21.11 12.06 -23.81
N VAL A 147 20.85 11.07 -22.94
CA VAL A 147 20.25 9.80 -23.37
C VAL A 147 18.76 10.01 -23.58
N ASP A 148 18.24 9.45 -24.68
CA ASP A 148 16.81 9.48 -24.95
C ASP A 148 16.01 8.81 -23.82
N PRO A 149 14.98 9.48 -23.23
CA PRO A 149 14.25 8.98 -22.07
C PRO A 149 13.59 7.63 -22.29
N GLU A 150 13.00 7.40 -23.46
CA GLU A 150 12.32 6.13 -23.78
C GLU A 150 13.33 4.99 -23.84
N THR A 151 14.47 5.22 -24.51
CA THR A 151 15.57 4.26 -24.56
C THR A 151 16.15 3.97 -23.18
N ALA A 152 16.40 5.01 -22.38
CA ALA A 152 16.90 4.84 -21.02
C ALA A 152 15.93 4.01 -20.15
N ALA A 153 14.65 4.34 -20.16
CA ALA A 153 13.61 3.65 -19.42
C ALA A 153 13.45 2.19 -19.86
N GLU A 154 13.52 1.89 -21.16
CA GLU A 154 13.48 0.53 -21.69
C GLU A 154 14.67 -0.29 -21.19
N VAL A 155 15.90 0.21 -21.40
CA VAL A 155 17.12 -0.48 -20.97
C VAL A 155 17.13 -0.72 -19.47
N MET A 156 16.81 0.29 -18.66
CA MET A 156 16.77 0.17 -17.21
C MET A 156 15.71 -0.85 -16.76
N SER A 157 14.49 -0.81 -17.30
CA SER A 157 13.41 -1.71 -16.90
C SER A 157 13.60 -3.15 -17.37
N THR A 158 14.33 -3.38 -18.48
CA THR A 158 14.61 -4.72 -19.01
C THR A 158 15.90 -5.33 -18.49
N SER A 159 16.79 -4.52 -17.89
CA SER A 159 18.03 -4.99 -17.28
C SER A 159 17.78 -5.87 -16.03
N SER A 160 18.85 -6.41 -15.46
CA SER A 160 18.78 -7.28 -14.28
C SER A 160 18.18 -6.62 -13.03
N ILE A 161 18.16 -5.28 -12.96
CA ILE A 161 17.50 -4.53 -11.88
C ILE A 161 15.99 -4.34 -12.11
N GLY A 162 15.50 -4.61 -13.32
CA GLY A 162 14.10 -4.45 -13.67
C GLY A 162 13.22 -5.47 -12.97
N SER A 163 12.39 -4.99 -12.02
CA SER A 163 11.36 -5.81 -11.38
C SER A 163 10.05 -5.81 -12.19
N PRO A 164 9.15 -6.78 -12.00
CA PRO A 164 7.81 -6.74 -12.60
C PRO A 164 7.05 -5.43 -12.29
N MET A 165 7.27 -4.88 -11.10
CA MET A 165 6.71 -3.60 -10.67
C MET A 165 7.26 -2.44 -11.50
N LEU A 166 8.57 -2.34 -11.66
CA LEU A 166 9.21 -1.31 -12.48
C LEU A 166 8.75 -1.40 -13.93
N LYS A 167 8.75 -2.60 -14.53
CA LYS A 167 8.26 -2.81 -15.90
C LYS A 167 6.83 -2.31 -16.10
N ALA A 168 5.94 -2.59 -15.16
CA ALA A 168 4.55 -2.14 -15.23
C ALA A 168 4.40 -0.62 -15.07
N ARG A 169 5.30 0.04 -14.30
CA ARG A 169 5.22 1.48 -14.02
C ARG A 169 6.07 2.35 -14.94
N THR A 170 7.02 1.78 -15.68
CA THR A 170 7.87 2.55 -16.61
C THR A 170 7.06 3.43 -17.58
N PRO A 171 5.97 2.95 -18.20
CA PRO A 171 5.15 3.83 -19.05
C PRO A 171 4.54 5.02 -18.30
N LEU A 172 4.23 4.85 -17.00
CA LEU A 172 3.66 5.92 -16.16
C LEU A 172 4.70 6.98 -15.77
N LEU A 173 5.98 6.60 -15.70
CA LEU A 173 7.09 7.54 -15.45
C LEU A 173 7.31 8.45 -16.66
N LEU A 174 7.19 7.91 -17.87
CA LEU A 174 7.31 8.68 -19.11
C LEU A 174 6.05 9.52 -19.37
N HIS A 175 4.90 8.98 -19.09
CA HIS A 175 3.59 9.62 -19.33
C HIS A 175 2.70 9.46 -18.10
N LEU A 176 2.62 10.49 -17.27
CA LEU A 176 1.79 10.44 -16.05
C LEU A 176 0.33 10.16 -16.37
N PRO A 177 -0.29 9.19 -15.70
CA PRO A 177 -1.69 8.87 -15.90
C PRO A 177 -2.59 9.99 -15.36
N GLU A 178 -3.76 10.15 -15.96
CA GLU A 178 -4.79 11.06 -15.46
C GLU A 178 -5.28 10.62 -14.07
N HIS A 179 -5.47 9.32 -13.89
CA HIS A 179 -5.88 8.71 -12.62
C HIS A 179 -4.73 7.90 -12.03
N ALA A 180 -4.35 8.21 -10.80
CA ALA A 180 -3.28 7.52 -10.12
C ALA A 180 -3.65 6.05 -9.86
N TRP A 181 -2.72 5.14 -10.15
CA TRP A 181 -2.82 3.75 -9.70
C TRP A 181 -2.56 3.66 -8.19
N PHE A 182 -1.64 4.47 -7.72
CA PHE A 182 -1.31 4.62 -6.30
C PHE A 182 -0.67 5.99 -6.10
N ASP A 183 -1.34 6.88 -5.36
CA ASP A 183 -0.92 8.26 -5.23
C ASP A 183 0.20 8.48 -4.20
N VAL A 184 0.84 9.64 -4.30
CA VAL A 184 1.96 10.06 -3.44
C VAL A 184 1.53 10.13 -1.97
N GLU A 185 0.32 10.64 -1.67
CA GLU A 185 -0.16 10.81 -0.29
C GLU A 185 -0.38 9.45 0.40
N LEU A 186 -0.97 8.50 -0.31
CA LEU A 186 -1.16 7.13 0.19
C LEU A 186 0.18 6.41 0.40
N MET A 187 1.14 6.58 -0.54
CA MET A 187 2.47 6.02 -0.36
C MET A 187 3.17 6.64 0.84
N GLN A 188 3.12 7.96 1.01
CA GLN A 188 3.72 8.62 2.16
C GLN A 188 3.12 8.12 3.49
N LYS A 189 1.81 7.96 3.55
CA LYS A 189 1.13 7.36 4.70
C LYS A 189 1.71 5.97 5.01
N ASP A 190 1.87 5.13 4.00
CA ASP A 190 2.36 3.75 4.19
C ASP A 190 3.83 3.73 4.62
N ILE A 191 4.68 4.59 4.07
CA ILE A 191 6.08 4.74 4.50
C ILE A 191 6.18 5.22 5.95
N ARG A 192 5.34 6.17 6.38
CA ARG A 192 5.29 6.61 7.77
C ARG A 192 4.84 5.51 8.72
N LEU A 193 3.85 4.70 8.33
CA LEU A 193 3.45 3.52 9.10
C LEU A 193 4.59 2.50 9.20
N ALA A 194 5.33 2.28 8.10
CA ALA A 194 6.49 1.39 8.10
C ALA A 194 7.59 1.88 9.05
N ARG A 195 7.89 3.18 9.03
CA ARG A 195 8.86 3.80 9.94
C ARG A 195 8.45 3.66 11.41
N GLN A 196 7.16 3.88 11.72
CA GLN A 196 6.64 3.64 13.08
C GLN A 196 6.86 2.19 13.55
N VAL A 197 6.62 1.22 12.67
CA VAL A 197 6.92 -0.20 12.98
C VAL A 197 8.42 -0.42 13.14
N GLY A 198 9.26 0.22 12.33
CA GLY A 198 10.72 0.18 12.47
C GLY A 198 11.18 0.72 13.84
N ASP A 199 10.67 1.86 14.26
CA ASP A 199 10.97 2.47 15.56
C ASP A 199 10.54 1.54 16.73
N GLU A 200 9.37 0.93 16.64
CA GLU A 200 8.87 -0.03 17.64
C GLU A 200 9.74 -1.31 17.77
N LEU A 201 10.32 -1.73 16.65
CA LEU A 201 11.17 -2.91 16.57
C LEU A 201 12.68 -2.59 16.69
N GLU A 202 13.01 -1.32 16.89
CA GLU A 202 14.41 -0.81 16.93
C GLU A 202 15.22 -1.15 15.67
N ILE A 203 14.54 -1.15 14.51
CA ILE A 203 15.16 -1.43 13.20
C ILE A 203 15.36 -0.12 12.44
N PRO A 204 16.59 0.23 12.05
CA PRO A 204 16.83 1.41 11.23
C PRO A 204 16.31 1.20 9.81
N LEU A 205 15.54 2.17 9.29
CA LEU A 205 14.98 2.17 7.94
C LEU A 205 15.44 3.43 7.16
N PRO A 206 16.74 3.58 6.86
CA PRO A 206 17.28 4.81 6.28
C PRO A 206 16.71 5.10 4.89
N SER A 207 16.54 4.11 4.01
CA SER A 207 15.94 4.31 2.69
C SER A 207 14.47 4.75 2.76
N ALA A 208 13.71 4.22 3.73
CA ALA A 208 12.34 4.67 3.97
C ALA A 208 12.30 6.14 4.48
N ALA A 209 13.28 6.56 5.26
CA ALA A 209 13.38 7.95 5.72
C ALA A 209 13.65 8.91 4.55
N VAL A 210 14.55 8.56 3.63
CA VAL A 210 14.81 9.33 2.41
C VAL A 210 13.55 9.38 1.54
N ALA A 211 12.89 8.23 1.33
CA ALA A 211 11.64 8.17 0.55
C ALA A 211 10.53 9.05 1.16
N ASP A 212 10.34 9.04 2.50
CA ASP A 212 9.36 9.91 3.18
C ASP A 212 9.66 11.40 2.92
N HIS A 213 10.95 11.79 2.95
CA HIS A 213 11.35 13.18 2.68
C HIS A 213 10.99 13.60 1.25
N VAL A 214 11.33 12.79 0.24
CA VAL A 214 11.02 13.11 -1.16
C VAL A 214 9.50 13.11 -1.41
N LEU A 215 8.75 12.18 -0.79
CA LEU A 215 7.29 12.15 -0.87
C LEU A 215 6.66 13.38 -0.19
N ALA A 216 7.26 13.91 0.89
CA ALA A 216 6.83 15.17 1.50
C ALA A 216 7.03 16.34 0.52
N SER A 217 8.21 16.44 -0.09
CA SER A 217 8.49 17.46 -1.12
C SER A 217 7.52 17.36 -2.31
N ALA A 218 7.24 16.14 -2.77
CA ALA A 218 6.26 15.91 -3.84
C ALA A 218 4.88 16.46 -3.48
N ARG A 219 4.43 16.23 -2.24
CA ARG A 219 3.15 16.74 -1.77
C ARG A 219 3.14 18.27 -1.67
N ASP A 220 4.20 18.87 -1.17
CA ASP A 220 4.34 20.32 -1.02
C ASP A 220 4.38 21.04 -2.39
N LEU A 221 4.88 20.36 -3.44
CA LEU A 221 4.84 20.79 -4.84
C LEU A 221 3.47 20.50 -5.53
N GLY A 222 2.47 19.96 -4.82
CA GLY A 222 1.13 19.74 -5.35
C GLY A 222 0.91 18.37 -6.02
N TYR A 223 1.86 17.44 -5.93
CA TYR A 223 1.76 16.09 -6.49
C TYR A 223 1.04 15.08 -5.58
N GLY A 224 0.48 15.50 -4.44
CA GLY A 224 -0.11 14.61 -3.43
C GLY A 224 -1.07 13.56 -3.99
N HIS A 225 -1.96 13.96 -4.90
CA HIS A 225 -2.94 13.09 -5.53
C HIS A 225 -2.53 12.57 -6.93
N ARG A 226 -1.30 12.85 -7.36
CA ARG A 226 -0.76 12.29 -8.60
C ARG A 226 -0.18 10.91 -8.32
N ASP A 227 -0.05 10.10 -9.38
CA ASP A 227 0.57 8.77 -9.26
C ASP A 227 2.01 8.88 -8.73
N LEU A 228 2.45 7.87 -8.02
CA LEU A 228 3.81 7.74 -7.48
C LEU A 228 4.91 7.93 -8.57
N ALA A 229 4.59 7.62 -9.83
CA ALA A 229 5.47 7.86 -10.96
C ALA A 229 5.83 9.34 -11.13
N SER A 230 5.05 10.28 -10.57
CA SER A 230 5.36 11.72 -10.56
C SER A 230 6.63 12.08 -9.80
N LEU A 231 7.22 11.14 -9.04
CA LEU A 231 8.52 11.36 -8.39
C LEU A 231 9.62 11.75 -9.40
N HIS A 232 9.55 11.27 -10.63
CA HIS A 232 10.45 11.71 -11.70
C HIS A 232 10.36 13.22 -11.97
N ASN A 233 9.13 13.75 -12.11
CA ASN A 233 8.89 15.18 -12.30
C ASN A 233 9.31 16.00 -11.07
N VAL A 234 8.99 15.50 -9.86
CA VAL A 234 9.37 16.13 -8.59
C VAL A 234 10.89 16.29 -8.49
N LEU A 235 11.66 15.26 -8.80
CA LEU A 235 13.12 15.31 -8.79
C LEU A 235 13.66 16.32 -9.81
N ALA A 236 13.06 16.41 -11.00
CA ALA A 236 13.44 17.38 -12.01
C ALA A 236 13.21 18.82 -11.53
N GLU A 237 12.09 19.08 -10.84
CA GLU A 237 11.76 20.40 -10.27
C GLU A 237 12.68 20.77 -9.09
N ILE A 238 12.92 19.86 -8.15
CA ILE A 238 13.83 20.07 -7.02
C ILE A 238 15.24 20.38 -7.51
N GLY A 239 15.73 19.65 -8.53
CA GLY A 239 17.07 19.85 -9.09
C GLY A 239 17.28 21.22 -9.74
N VAL A 240 16.23 21.88 -10.20
CA VAL A 240 16.29 23.23 -10.78
C VAL A 240 16.23 24.33 -9.70
N GLY A 241 15.58 24.05 -8.55
CA GLY A 241 15.37 25.02 -7.48
C GLY A 241 16.39 25.00 -6.34
N GLY A 242 17.35 24.06 -6.35
CA GLY A 242 18.40 23.94 -5.32
C GLY A 242 17.82 23.62 -3.94
N VAL A 243 17.51 22.37 -3.66
CA VAL A 243 17.33 21.92 -2.26
C VAL A 243 18.73 21.75 -1.69
N ALA A 244 19.11 22.63 -0.76
CA ALA A 244 20.26 22.41 0.11
C ALA A 244 20.02 21.14 0.94
N PRO A 245 21.06 20.35 1.22
CA PRO A 245 21.00 19.11 1.99
C PRO A 245 20.53 19.32 3.42
#